data_401b1c83ef9d1fa68c11f7946cc82407
#
_entry.id   401b1c83ef9d1fa68c11f7946cc82407
#
_cell.length_a   1.000
_cell.length_b   1.000
_cell.length_c   1.000
_cell.angle_alpha   90.00
_cell.angle_beta   90.00
_cell.angle_gamma   90.00
#
_symmetry.space_group_name_H-M   'P 1'
#
loop_
_entity.id
_entity.type
_entity.pdbx_description
1 polymer ?
#
loop_
_entity_poly.entity_id
_entity_poly.type
_entity_poly.pdbx_seq_one_letter_code
_entity_poly.pdbx_strand_id
1 'polypeptide(L)'
;MTIFLLLVLLAAAPSSATSPVPVIFDTDIMGDVDDVGAVAVLHALADRGEAKILATGVCVKNPWSPLCLDALNAYFGRADIPLGVVKGPAHNRASKYAQAVAEEFPHALKSANDAPDAAQLYRKVLARQPDRSVVMVSVGQLTNLRNLLKTGPDQHSDLNGRDLVKRKARVTSAAASG
;
A
#
# COMPACT_ATOMS: atom_id res chain seq x y z
N MET A 1 17.93 56.97 -32.67
CA MET A 1 17.27 55.75 -33.13
C MET A 1 17.27 54.75 -31.95
N THR A 2 16.16 54.74 -31.21
CA THR A 2 16.05 54.07 -29.92
C THR A 2 15.35 52.72 -30.16
N ILE A 3 16.07 51.62 -29.93
CA ILE A 3 15.55 50.24 -30.13
C ILE A 3 14.83 49.84 -28.84
N PHE A 4 13.51 49.70 -28.90
CA PHE A 4 12.69 49.09 -27.84
C PHE A 4 12.82 47.57 -27.88
N LEU A 5 13.46 46.98 -26.88
CA LEU A 5 13.53 45.52 -26.72
C LEU A 5 12.24 45.03 -26.03
N LEU A 6 11.35 44.40 -26.77
CA LEU A 6 10.10 43.82 -26.26
C LEU A 6 10.42 42.48 -25.60
N LEU A 7 10.47 42.45 -24.26
CA LEU A 7 10.64 41.22 -23.50
C LEU A 7 9.28 40.46 -23.42
N VAL A 8 9.10 39.43 -24.21
CA VAL A 8 7.93 38.54 -24.12
C VAL A 8 8.16 37.57 -22.95
N LEU A 9 7.50 37.83 -21.82
CA LEU A 9 7.39 36.85 -20.73
C LEU A 9 6.46 35.70 -21.18
N LEU A 10 7.01 34.57 -21.54
CA LEU A 10 6.22 33.35 -21.68
C LEU A 10 5.83 32.88 -20.27
N ALA A 11 4.60 33.17 -19.84
CA ALA A 11 4.01 32.60 -18.66
C ALA A 11 3.78 31.10 -18.91
N ALA A 12 4.60 30.23 -18.34
CA ALA A 12 4.33 28.79 -18.31
C ALA A 12 2.99 28.58 -17.59
N ALA A 13 1.98 28.06 -18.30
CA ALA A 13 0.72 27.68 -17.69
C ALA A 13 0.99 26.66 -16.57
N PRO A 14 0.39 26.80 -15.38
CA PRO A 14 0.56 25.81 -14.33
C PRO A 14 0.07 24.46 -14.87
N SER A 15 0.98 23.50 -14.97
CA SER A 15 0.62 22.10 -15.18
C SER A 15 -0.34 21.73 -14.04
N SER A 16 -1.56 21.34 -14.35
CA SER A 16 -2.51 20.84 -13.35
C SER A 16 -1.97 19.50 -12.84
N ALA A 17 -1.10 19.56 -11.83
CA ALA A 17 -0.62 18.37 -11.15
C ALA A 17 -1.83 17.64 -10.57
N THR A 18 -2.17 16.50 -11.12
CA THR A 18 -3.21 15.62 -10.56
C THR A 18 -2.76 15.22 -9.16
N SER A 19 -3.65 15.33 -8.17
CA SER A 19 -3.31 14.90 -6.81
C SER A 19 -2.93 13.42 -6.80
N PRO A 20 -1.88 13.03 -6.04
CA PRO A 20 -1.47 11.63 -5.93
C PRO A 20 -2.62 10.71 -5.55
N VAL A 21 -2.76 9.58 -6.22
CA VAL A 21 -3.80 8.59 -5.93
C VAL A 21 -3.50 7.89 -4.61
N PRO A 22 -4.38 7.95 -3.58
CA PRO A 22 -4.18 7.23 -2.34
C PRO A 22 -4.30 5.72 -2.55
N VAL A 23 -3.29 4.94 -2.14
CA VAL A 23 -3.21 3.50 -2.36
C VAL A 23 -3.05 2.75 -1.04
N ILE A 24 -3.83 1.69 -0.86
CA ILE A 24 -3.57 0.60 0.10
C ILE A 24 -3.11 -0.60 -0.72
N PHE A 25 -1.95 -1.15 -0.40
CA PHE A 25 -1.32 -2.25 -1.12
C PHE A 25 -1.29 -3.52 -0.27
N ASP A 26 -1.77 -4.64 -0.81
CA ASP A 26 -1.85 -5.95 -0.15
C ASP A 26 -1.15 -7.02 -0.99
N THR A 27 -0.28 -7.83 -0.36
CA THR A 27 0.65 -8.73 -1.05
C THR A 27 0.81 -10.06 -0.31
N ASP A 28 1.15 -11.13 -1.02
CA ASP A 28 1.59 -12.40 -0.44
C ASP A 28 3.10 -12.65 -0.65
N ILE A 29 3.87 -11.60 -0.65
CA ILE A 29 5.32 -11.55 -0.87
C ILE A 29 6.09 -12.68 -0.17
N MET A 30 6.31 -13.79 -0.88
CA MET A 30 7.05 -14.95 -0.35
C MET A 30 7.50 -15.96 -1.41
N GLY A 31 6.78 -16.10 -2.53
CA GLY A 31 6.96 -17.21 -3.47
C GLY A 31 7.93 -16.90 -4.59
N ASP A 32 7.57 -16.01 -5.43
CA ASP A 32 8.27 -15.46 -6.59
C ASP A 32 8.52 -13.95 -6.38
N VAL A 33 9.11 -13.29 -7.35
CA VAL A 33 9.60 -11.91 -7.20
C VAL A 33 8.68 -10.87 -7.82
N ASP A 34 7.52 -11.25 -8.32
CA ASP A 34 6.55 -10.34 -8.92
C ASP A 34 5.98 -9.36 -7.90
N ASP A 35 5.73 -9.79 -6.66
CA ASP A 35 5.39 -8.91 -5.54
C ASP A 35 6.44 -7.84 -5.28
N VAL A 36 7.73 -8.21 -5.34
CA VAL A 36 8.84 -7.25 -5.19
C VAL A 36 8.82 -6.23 -6.32
N GLY A 37 8.56 -6.70 -7.55
CA GLY A 37 8.38 -5.83 -8.72
C GLY A 37 7.20 -4.87 -8.54
N ALA A 38 6.07 -5.36 -8.03
CA ALA A 38 4.88 -4.53 -7.77
C ALA A 38 5.14 -3.46 -6.69
N VAL A 39 5.85 -3.81 -5.62
CA VAL A 39 6.30 -2.85 -4.59
C VAL A 39 7.20 -1.78 -5.21
N ALA A 40 8.18 -2.17 -6.02
CA ALA A 40 9.10 -1.23 -6.67
C ALA A 40 8.35 -0.25 -7.60
N VAL A 41 7.39 -0.76 -8.40
CA VAL A 41 6.53 0.09 -9.25
C VAL A 41 5.71 1.06 -8.42
N LEU A 42 5.12 0.61 -7.32
CA LEU A 42 4.32 1.46 -6.43
C LEU A 42 5.17 2.60 -5.84
N HIS A 43 6.38 2.29 -5.38
CA HIS A 43 7.30 3.31 -4.86
C HIS A 43 7.75 4.29 -5.96
N ALA A 44 8.03 3.81 -7.19
CA ALA A 44 8.37 4.67 -8.32
C ALA A 44 7.21 5.62 -8.70
N LEU A 45 5.96 5.15 -8.63
CA LEU A 45 4.79 6.01 -8.81
C LEU A 45 4.68 7.06 -7.68
N ALA A 46 5.02 6.67 -6.46
CA ALA A 46 5.03 7.61 -5.33
C ALA A 46 6.14 8.67 -5.46
N ASP A 47 7.32 8.30 -5.97
CA ASP A 47 8.42 9.25 -6.24
C ASP A 47 8.03 10.29 -7.29
N ARG A 48 7.22 9.90 -8.27
CA ARG A 48 6.70 10.82 -9.30
C ARG A 48 5.49 11.65 -8.85
N GLY A 49 5.04 11.46 -7.61
CA GLY A 49 3.84 12.15 -7.10
C GLY A 49 2.52 11.65 -7.70
N GLU A 50 2.52 10.48 -8.35
CA GLU A 50 1.33 9.86 -8.96
C GLU A 50 0.56 8.99 -7.95
N ALA A 51 1.24 8.42 -6.95
CA ALA A 51 0.63 7.64 -5.88
C ALA A 51 1.02 8.16 -4.50
N LYS A 52 0.11 7.96 -3.52
CA LYS A 52 0.38 8.14 -2.09
C LYS A 52 0.10 6.82 -1.39
N ILE A 53 1.14 6.15 -0.90
CA ILE A 53 1.01 4.88 -0.20
C ILE A 53 0.48 5.15 1.21
N LEU A 54 -0.73 4.70 1.50
CA LEU A 54 -1.39 4.92 2.80
C LEU A 54 -1.10 3.81 3.80
N ALA A 55 -0.97 2.59 3.32
CA ALA A 55 -0.64 1.40 4.10
C ALA A 55 -0.21 0.27 3.16
N THR A 56 0.58 -0.64 3.69
CA THR A 56 0.91 -1.92 3.08
C THR A 56 0.45 -3.07 3.97
N GLY A 57 0.25 -4.26 3.39
CA GLY A 57 -0.13 -5.41 4.18
C GLY A 57 0.27 -6.74 3.56
N VAL A 58 0.46 -7.73 4.44
CA VAL A 58 0.81 -9.10 4.07
C VAL A 58 -0.37 -10.02 4.36
N CYS A 59 -0.84 -10.74 3.33
CA CYS A 59 -2.03 -11.60 3.41
C CYS A 59 -1.71 -13.08 3.67
N VAL A 60 -0.47 -13.41 3.98
CA VAL A 60 0.02 -14.79 4.25
C VAL A 60 0.70 -14.88 5.62
N LYS A 61 0.85 -16.11 6.11
CA LYS A 61 1.44 -16.40 7.45
C LYS A 61 2.93 -16.74 7.42
N ASN A 62 3.66 -16.32 6.42
CA ASN A 62 5.11 -16.47 6.42
C ASN A 62 5.72 -15.46 7.41
N PRO A 63 6.57 -15.87 8.37
CA PRO A 63 7.12 -14.97 9.38
C PRO A 63 8.06 -13.91 8.81
N TRP A 64 8.67 -14.16 7.65
CA TRP A 64 9.66 -13.27 7.02
C TRP A 64 9.03 -12.27 6.05
N SER A 65 7.84 -12.57 5.50
CA SER A 65 7.18 -11.71 4.52
C SER A 65 6.94 -10.27 5.02
N PRO A 66 6.44 -10.05 6.26
CA PRO A 66 6.26 -8.68 6.76
C PRO A 66 7.58 -7.93 6.95
N LEU A 67 8.63 -8.63 7.41
CA LEU A 67 9.95 -8.03 7.61
C LEU A 67 10.59 -7.67 6.26
N CYS A 68 10.43 -8.54 5.27
CA CYS A 68 10.87 -8.30 3.90
C CYS A 68 10.16 -7.06 3.30
N LEU A 69 8.84 -6.96 3.46
CA LEU A 69 8.08 -5.80 2.97
C LEU A 69 8.48 -4.51 3.69
N ASP A 70 8.72 -4.58 5.00
CA ASP A 70 9.21 -3.46 5.80
C ASP A 70 10.61 -3.01 5.35
N ALA A 71 11.52 -3.97 5.08
CA ALA A 71 12.84 -3.70 4.52
C ALA A 71 12.75 -3.03 3.14
N LEU A 72 11.85 -3.47 2.27
CA LEU A 72 11.61 -2.83 0.97
C LEU A 72 11.06 -1.40 1.12
N ASN A 73 10.09 -1.17 2.01
CA ASN A 73 9.60 0.18 2.29
C ASN A 73 10.74 1.09 2.78
N ALA A 74 11.60 0.59 3.68
CA ALA A 74 12.77 1.32 4.18
C ALA A 74 13.80 1.60 3.08
N TYR A 75 14.07 0.63 2.21
CA TYR A 75 14.98 0.78 1.07
C TYR A 75 14.56 1.92 0.12
N PHE A 76 13.25 2.06 -0.10
CA PHE A 76 12.69 3.16 -0.90
C PHE A 76 12.48 4.46 -0.09
N GLY A 77 13.06 4.58 1.11
CA GLY A 77 12.99 5.80 1.93
C GLY A 77 11.64 6.07 2.60
N ARG A 78 10.82 5.02 2.80
CA ARG A 78 9.45 5.13 3.36
C ARG A 78 9.21 4.11 4.47
N ALA A 79 10.12 4.03 5.44
CA ALA A 79 10.01 3.15 6.60
C ALA A 79 8.82 3.48 7.52
N ASP A 80 8.19 4.64 7.34
CA ASP A 80 7.04 5.11 8.11
C ASP A 80 5.67 4.64 7.56
N ILE A 81 5.66 3.92 6.41
CA ILE A 81 4.42 3.37 5.87
C ILE A 81 3.83 2.35 6.85
N PRO A 82 2.58 2.55 7.32
CA PRO A 82 1.93 1.57 8.18
C PRO A 82 1.85 0.20 7.49
N LEU A 83 2.32 -0.84 8.18
CA LEU A 83 2.29 -2.21 7.69
C LEU A 83 1.42 -3.08 8.60
N GLY A 84 0.51 -3.83 7.99
CA GLY A 84 -0.35 -4.80 8.68
C GLY A 84 -0.10 -6.23 8.20
N VAL A 85 -0.50 -7.20 9.02
CA VAL A 85 -0.40 -8.62 8.65
C VAL A 85 -1.73 -9.32 8.83
N VAL A 86 -1.95 -10.40 8.09
CA VAL A 86 -3.13 -11.23 8.29
C VAL A 86 -3.13 -11.83 9.70
N LYS A 87 -4.25 -11.74 10.39
CA LYS A 87 -4.50 -12.46 11.63
C LYS A 87 -5.53 -13.56 11.37
N GLY A 88 -5.41 -14.67 12.10
CA GLY A 88 -6.27 -15.85 11.90
C GLY A 88 -5.81 -16.79 10.77
N PRO A 89 -6.69 -17.66 10.24
CA PRO A 89 -6.35 -18.62 9.19
C PRO A 89 -5.96 -17.93 7.88
N ALA A 90 -4.78 -18.27 7.35
CA ALA A 90 -4.27 -17.82 6.08
C ALA A 90 -3.28 -18.84 5.52
N HIS A 91 -2.97 -18.71 4.23
CA HIS A 91 -1.98 -19.54 3.58
C HIS A 91 -0.58 -19.33 4.17
N ASN A 92 0.20 -20.38 4.20
CA ASN A 92 1.59 -20.35 4.63
C ASN A 92 2.43 -21.31 3.79
N ARG A 93 3.54 -20.84 3.27
CA ARG A 93 4.58 -21.67 2.66
C ARG A 93 5.95 -21.00 2.83
N ALA A 94 7.02 -21.77 2.61
CA ALA A 94 8.39 -21.21 2.67
C ALA A 94 8.60 -20.16 1.57
N SER A 95 9.33 -19.13 1.90
CA SER A 95 9.83 -18.15 0.93
C SER A 95 11.23 -18.55 0.45
N LYS A 96 11.56 -18.21 -0.78
CA LYS A 96 12.89 -18.41 -1.35
C LYS A 96 13.85 -17.24 -1.05
N TYR A 97 13.34 -16.07 -0.68
CA TYR A 97 14.14 -14.84 -0.56
C TYR A 97 13.76 -13.95 0.64
N ALA A 98 12.50 -14.03 1.14
CA ALA A 98 12.02 -13.06 2.13
C ALA A 98 12.85 -13.10 3.43
N GLN A 99 13.34 -14.26 3.84
CA GLN A 99 14.23 -14.39 5.00
C GLN A 99 15.55 -13.68 4.73
N ALA A 100 16.22 -13.96 3.61
CA ALA A 100 17.51 -13.35 3.29
C ALA A 100 17.41 -11.83 3.20
N VAL A 101 16.34 -11.30 2.58
CA VAL A 101 16.10 -9.85 2.52
C VAL A 101 15.91 -9.27 3.93
N ALA A 102 15.12 -9.93 4.78
CA ALA A 102 14.90 -9.46 6.14
C ALA A 102 16.18 -9.51 7.01
N GLU A 103 17.03 -10.50 6.81
CA GLU A 103 18.29 -10.62 7.57
C GLU A 103 19.39 -9.65 7.08
N GLU A 104 19.38 -9.29 5.80
CA GLU A 104 20.43 -8.47 5.18
C GLU A 104 20.12 -6.97 5.20
N PHE A 105 18.84 -6.58 5.11
CA PHE A 105 18.45 -5.18 4.95
C PHE A 105 17.76 -4.60 6.19
N PRO A 106 17.98 -3.31 6.50
CA PRO A 106 17.37 -2.65 7.66
C PRO A 106 15.83 -2.65 7.58
N HIS A 107 15.18 -2.95 8.68
CA HIS A 107 13.74 -2.84 8.87
C HIS A 107 13.40 -2.52 10.33
N ALA A 108 12.21 -1.99 10.60
CA ALA A 108 11.76 -1.58 11.92
C ALA A 108 11.07 -2.72 12.70
N LEU A 109 10.33 -3.59 12.00
CA LEU A 109 9.64 -4.72 12.60
C LEU A 109 10.64 -5.75 13.13
N LYS A 110 10.49 -6.16 14.38
CA LYS A 110 11.29 -7.25 14.99
C LYS A 110 10.68 -8.62 14.72
N SER A 111 9.38 -8.67 14.52
CA SER A 111 8.63 -9.90 14.32
C SER A 111 7.32 -9.59 13.56
N ALA A 112 6.83 -10.55 12.78
CA ALA A 112 5.50 -10.48 12.17
C ALA A 112 4.36 -10.29 13.21
N ASN A 113 4.60 -10.71 14.47
CA ASN A 113 3.63 -10.56 15.54
C ASN A 113 3.45 -9.12 16.00
N ASP A 114 4.46 -8.27 15.83
CA ASP A 114 4.45 -6.85 16.24
C ASP A 114 3.61 -6.00 15.30
N ALA A 115 3.37 -6.48 14.06
CA ALA A 115 2.52 -5.79 13.12
C ALA A 115 1.02 -5.93 13.50
N PRO A 116 0.22 -4.87 13.35
CA PRO A 116 -1.22 -4.91 13.58
C PRO A 116 -1.95 -5.83 12.59
N ASP A 117 -3.21 -6.17 12.90
CA ASP A 117 -4.11 -6.82 11.95
C ASP A 117 -4.33 -5.93 10.72
N ALA A 118 -4.05 -6.47 9.53
CA ALA A 118 -4.16 -5.72 8.27
C ALA A 118 -5.60 -5.24 8.00
N ALA A 119 -6.61 -6.05 8.31
CA ALA A 119 -8.00 -5.65 8.10
C ALA A 119 -8.38 -4.47 9.00
N GLN A 120 -7.91 -4.45 10.24
CA GLN A 120 -8.13 -3.34 11.18
C GLN A 120 -7.35 -2.09 10.76
N LEU A 121 -6.10 -2.27 10.31
CA LEU A 121 -5.29 -1.17 9.76
C LEU A 121 -5.98 -0.53 8.55
N TYR A 122 -6.42 -1.35 7.58
CA TYR A 122 -7.10 -0.84 6.38
C TYR A 122 -8.39 -0.11 6.74
N ARG A 123 -9.15 -0.64 7.69
CA ARG A 123 -10.36 0.00 8.20
C ARG A 123 -10.07 1.39 8.79
N LYS A 124 -9.08 1.49 9.67
CA LYS A 124 -8.62 2.74 10.27
C LYS A 124 -8.17 3.76 9.22
N VAL A 125 -7.43 3.30 8.21
CA VAL A 125 -6.93 4.15 7.12
C VAL A 125 -8.08 4.64 6.24
N LEU A 126 -8.97 3.73 5.78
CA LEU A 126 -10.11 4.06 4.93
C LEU A 126 -11.04 5.07 5.59
N ALA A 127 -11.35 4.90 6.88
CA ALA A 127 -12.27 5.78 7.61
C ALA A 127 -11.86 7.26 7.55
N ARG A 128 -10.55 7.53 7.42
CA ARG A 128 -9.98 8.89 7.39
C ARG A 128 -9.90 9.51 6.00
N GLN A 129 -10.18 8.74 4.94
CA GLN A 129 -10.05 9.23 3.58
C GLN A 129 -11.36 9.84 3.05
N PRO A 130 -11.29 10.74 2.06
CA PRO A 130 -12.47 11.19 1.32
C PRO A 130 -13.20 10.01 0.66
N ASP A 131 -14.48 10.19 0.37
CA ASP A 131 -15.28 9.16 -0.30
C ASP A 131 -14.73 8.91 -1.73
N ARG A 132 -14.71 7.64 -2.14
CA ARG A 132 -14.27 7.18 -3.47
C ARG A 132 -12.87 7.64 -3.87
N SER A 133 -11.97 7.85 -2.90
CA SER A 133 -10.61 8.34 -3.17
C SER A 133 -9.55 7.24 -3.19
N VAL A 134 -9.71 6.16 -2.42
CA VAL A 134 -8.66 5.16 -2.20
C VAL A 134 -8.72 4.06 -3.24
N VAL A 135 -7.56 3.72 -3.82
CA VAL A 135 -7.38 2.51 -4.62
C VAL A 135 -6.81 1.42 -3.71
N MET A 136 -7.50 0.28 -3.65
CA MET A 136 -7.00 -0.92 -2.98
C MET A 136 -6.42 -1.85 -4.04
N VAL A 137 -5.12 -2.10 -3.96
CA VAL A 137 -4.36 -2.99 -4.86
C VAL A 137 -4.03 -4.26 -4.11
N SER A 138 -4.41 -5.41 -4.64
CA SER A 138 -4.01 -6.71 -4.10
C SER A 138 -3.31 -7.50 -5.21
N VAL A 139 -2.09 -7.93 -4.94
CA VAL A 139 -1.28 -8.77 -5.82
C VAL A 139 -1.08 -10.18 -5.24
N GLY A 140 -1.80 -10.49 -4.16
CA GLY A 140 -1.80 -11.77 -3.49
C GLY A 140 -3.19 -12.29 -3.21
N GLN A 141 -3.30 -13.16 -2.21
CA GLN A 141 -4.57 -13.74 -1.78
C GLN A 141 -5.49 -12.68 -1.14
N LEU A 142 -6.78 -12.74 -1.42
CA LEU A 142 -7.76 -11.76 -0.93
C LEU A 142 -8.13 -11.93 0.57
N THR A 143 -7.26 -12.55 1.37
CA THR A 143 -7.58 -12.90 2.77
C THR A 143 -7.79 -11.65 3.63
N ASN A 144 -6.91 -10.66 3.55
CA ASN A 144 -7.06 -9.40 4.28
C ASN A 144 -8.28 -8.62 3.82
N LEU A 145 -8.54 -8.57 2.50
CA LEU A 145 -9.71 -7.88 1.95
C LEU A 145 -11.01 -8.58 2.38
N ARG A 146 -11.05 -9.92 2.36
CA ARG A 146 -12.18 -10.69 2.89
C ARG A 146 -12.41 -10.39 4.37
N ASN A 147 -11.34 -10.33 5.16
CA ASN A 147 -11.43 -10.05 6.59
C ASN A 147 -11.92 -8.61 6.83
N LEU A 148 -11.41 -7.63 6.07
CA LEU A 148 -11.89 -6.25 6.09
C LEU A 148 -13.41 -6.17 5.82
N LEU A 149 -13.90 -6.85 4.77
CA LEU A 149 -15.33 -6.85 4.42
C LEU A 149 -16.23 -7.48 5.50
N LYS A 150 -15.66 -8.31 6.39
CA LYS A 150 -16.37 -8.95 7.51
C LYS A 150 -16.35 -8.14 8.81
N THR A 151 -15.62 -7.02 8.85
CA THR A 151 -15.57 -6.19 10.07
C THR A 151 -16.91 -5.53 10.34
N GLY A 152 -17.25 -5.40 11.63
CA GLY A 152 -18.38 -4.59 12.09
C GLY A 152 -17.99 -3.12 12.29
N PRO A 153 -18.95 -2.28 12.71
CA PRO A 153 -18.68 -0.94 13.21
C PRO A 153 -17.67 -0.94 14.38
N ASP A 154 -16.87 0.12 14.49
CA ASP A 154 -15.87 0.29 15.53
C ASP A 154 -15.58 1.78 15.82
N GLN A 155 -14.60 2.05 16.67
CA GLN A 155 -14.17 3.41 17.03
C GLN A 155 -13.70 4.27 15.84
N HIS A 156 -13.46 3.69 14.67
CA HIS A 156 -12.99 4.40 13.47
C HIS A 156 -14.14 4.74 12.53
N SER A 157 -15.22 3.95 12.53
CA SER A 157 -16.37 4.15 11.66
C SER A 157 -17.59 3.37 12.11
N ASP A 158 -18.77 3.99 12.06
CA ASP A 158 -20.07 3.34 12.30
C ASP A 158 -20.50 2.41 11.16
N LEU A 159 -19.77 2.43 10.02
CA LEU A 159 -20.04 1.55 8.89
C LEU A 159 -19.43 0.17 9.12
N ASN A 160 -20.12 -0.90 8.71
CA ASN A 160 -19.48 -2.20 8.54
C ASN A 160 -18.43 -2.17 7.43
N GLY A 161 -17.58 -3.20 7.31
CA GLY A 161 -16.47 -3.22 6.36
C GLY A 161 -16.91 -3.11 4.90
N ARG A 162 -18.04 -3.72 4.53
CA ARG A 162 -18.59 -3.65 3.15
C ARG A 162 -19.00 -2.23 2.79
N ASP A 163 -19.75 -1.58 3.66
CA ASP A 163 -20.24 -0.23 3.43
C ASP A 163 -19.10 0.79 3.46
N LEU A 164 -18.11 0.58 4.35
CA LEU A 164 -16.92 1.41 4.40
C LEU A 164 -16.11 1.32 3.11
N VAL A 165 -15.82 0.11 2.62
CA VAL A 165 -15.11 -0.09 1.35
C VAL A 165 -15.91 0.50 0.19
N LYS A 166 -17.21 0.23 0.10
CA LYS A 166 -18.08 0.79 -0.94
C LYS A 166 -18.07 2.32 -0.96
N ARG A 167 -18.01 2.95 0.20
CA ARG A 167 -17.98 4.40 0.34
C ARG A 167 -16.61 4.99 -0.01
N LYS A 168 -15.53 4.39 0.48
CA LYS A 168 -14.18 5.00 0.47
C LYS A 168 -13.31 4.56 -0.68
N ALA A 169 -13.46 3.31 -1.13
CA ALA A 169 -12.60 2.77 -2.16
C ALA A 169 -13.15 3.00 -3.58
N ARG A 170 -12.21 3.16 -4.52
CA ARG A 170 -12.43 2.92 -5.95
C ARG A 170 -12.08 1.45 -6.16
N VAL A 171 -13.04 0.64 -6.58
CA VAL A 171 -12.79 -0.78 -6.80
C VAL A 171 -12.05 -0.96 -8.13
N THR A 172 -10.77 -1.29 -8.07
CA THR A 172 -10.02 -1.89 -9.16
C THR A 172 -9.43 -3.20 -8.65
N SER A 173 -9.93 -4.32 -9.12
CA SER A 173 -9.33 -5.62 -8.84
C SER A 173 -8.29 -5.90 -9.93
N ALA A 174 -7.02 -6.00 -9.56
CA ALA A 174 -6.08 -6.79 -10.33
C ALA A 174 -6.24 -8.24 -9.88
N ALA A 175 -6.76 -9.10 -10.75
CA ALA A 175 -6.80 -10.52 -10.47
C ALA A 175 -5.37 -11.05 -10.62
N ALA A 176 -4.79 -11.55 -9.52
CA ALA A 176 -3.62 -12.40 -9.61
C ALA A 176 -4.10 -13.76 -10.11
N SER A 177 -3.68 -14.14 -11.30
CA SER A 177 -3.72 -15.51 -11.77
C SER A 177 -2.55 -16.25 -11.12
N GLY A 178 -2.82 -17.03 -10.10
CA GLY A 178 -1.89 -18.00 -9.55
C GLY A 178 -2.02 -19.35 -10.26
#